data_6590371ea79bc276bd53909114ae217e
#
_entry.id   6590371ea79bc276bd53909114ae217e
#
_cell.length_a   1.000
_cell.length_b   1.000
_cell.length_c   1.000
_cell.angle_alpha   90.00
_cell.angle_beta   90.00
_cell.angle_gamma   90.00
#
_symmetry.space_group_name_H-M   'P 1'
#
loop_
_entity.id
_entity.type
_entity.pdbx_description
1 polymer ?
#
loop_
_entity_poly.entity_id
_entity_poly.type
_entity_poly.pdbx_seq_one_letter_code
_entity_poly.pdbx_strand_id
1 'polypeptide(L)'
;VRSTLTARRIAGVVCTIALLAGVAGVVAPAAPAVAPLAEAFEPTLSYFKCPPKSLPVGVQCAKLTVPLDWQNPSDGRTTTIDVRVKRSKEGKGGLTFNPGGPGGSGVEAFPGVYSLLPDDVVAKFDFVGWDPRGVGGSGLKLAGPAQPFVGLGLVPGGSGGAEISGTKPGSPAAKAGLVKGDIITKVSDRVMSNGADVVAEVRESVPGDSLVVEFLRGGASREVTVIVGSVDSGCQYGTVAPAYPPATGPVDWQVYWQQAADQIAAINTACLAANPDSAPYLGTWQVIRDLDALRAALGYSTWNYWGMSYGTRIGHAYARTFPNRLRAVVMDGSLPSAETTYGLATSFPANAWVSLQLFPALAAPAAARKMTVIEEYLNGTVVALPDGTELTRWDWAEQFRSLLGSQSQYPTAVAFVNNLYAGITAATPAERAKGLEVAAMISESQRALLEEQALEMAAVFVFVNCSDLHDRVTPSELAAASESIERNYGTARPYSMGLNAACFGLPPEDLSPAIPSGSSMIALKTPPVFVLSSGDT
;
A
#
# COMPACT_ATOMS: atom_id res chain seq x y z
N VAL A 1 -35.57 47.63 -12.99
CA VAL A 1 -36.44 47.42 -11.83
C VAL A 1 -35.54 46.98 -10.67
N ARG A 2 -35.31 47.90 -9.75
CA ARG A 2 -34.56 47.69 -8.50
C ARG A 2 -35.46 46.94 -7.52
N SER A 3 -34.97 45.89 -6.86
CA SER A 3 -35.56 45.37 -5.64
C SER A 3 -34.48 45.23 -4.57
N THR A 4 -34.70 45.95 -3.50
CA THR A 4 -33.92 46.06 -2.27
C THR A 4 -34.14 44.82 -1.38
N LEU A 5 -33.09 44.17 -0.97
CA LEU A 5 -33.11 43.13 0.07
C LEU A 5 -32.77 43.74 1.42
N THR A 6 -33.76 43.72 2.30
CA THR A 6 -33.71 44.18 3.68
C THR A 6 -32.99 43.18 4.57
N ALA A 7 -31.95 43.63 5.26
CA ALA A 7 -31.22 42.85 6.29
C ALA A 7 -32.08 42.71 7.55
N ARG A 8 -32.41 41.50 7.97
CA ARG A 8 -32.96 41.21 9.30
C ARG A 8 -31.82 40.96 10.28
N ARG A 9 -31.72 41.83 11.27
CA ARG A 9 -30.88 41.67 12.46
C ARG A 9 -31.49 40.56 13.34
N ILE A 10 -30.68 39.51 13.64
CA ILE A 10 -30.97 38.56 14.70
C ILE A 10 -30.20 39.03 15.94
N ALA A 11 -30.96 39.40 16.98
CA ALA A 11 -30.43 39.77 18.29
C ALA A 11 -30.00 38.51 19.03
N GLY A 12 -28.71 38.39 19.35
CA GLY A 12 -28.17 37.32 20.20
C GLY A 12 -28.40 37.64 21.67
N VAL A 13 -29.01 36.72 22.39
CA VAL A 13 -29.11 36.74 23.85
C VAL A 13 -27.78 36.23 24.41
N VAL A 14 -27.02 37.10 25.07
CA VAL A 14 -25.84 36.76 25.85
C VAL A 14 -26.30 36.28 27.22
N CYS A 15 -26.19 35.01 27.52
CA CYS A 15 -26.41 34.45 28.85
C CYS A 15 -25.04 34.36 29.56
N THR A 16 -24.77 35.33 30.44
CA THR A 16 -23.57 35.35 31.29
C THR A 16 -23.82 34.46 32.51
N ILE A 17 -23.20 33.25 32.51
CA ILE A 17 -23.09 32.42 33.72
C ILE A 17 -21.66 32.60 34.26
N ALA A 18 -21.57 33.34 35.38
CA ALA A 18 -20.33 33.41 36.15
C ALA A 18 -20.18 32.13 37.01
N LEU A 19 -19.29 31.25 36.62
CA LEU A 19 -18.84 30.15 37.46
C LEU A 19 -17.45 30.50 38.04
N LEU A 20 -17.41 30.88 39.27
CA LEU A 20 -16.24 30.89 40.13
C LEU A 20 -15.91 29.43 40.45
N ALA A 21 -14.94 28.83 39.75
CA ALA A 21 -14.31 27.57 40.16
C ALA A 21 -12.81 27.79 40.24
N GLY A 22 -12.27 27.51 41.42
CA GLY A 22 -10.86 27.67 41.73
C GLY A 22 -9.95 26.86 40.82
N VAL A 23 -8.99 27.52 40.21
CA VAL A 23 -7.93 26.92 39.45
C VAL A 23 -6.93 26.27 40.42
N ALA A 24 -7.19 25.00 40.77
CA ALA A 24 -6.10 24.15 41.26
C ALA A 24 -5.30 23.78 40.00
N GLY A 25 -4.13 24.39 39.86
CA GLY A 25 -3.20 24.08 38.75
C GLY A 25 -2.77 22.62 38.84
N VAL A 26 -3.37 21.77 38.01
CA VAL A 26 -2.80 20.47 37.68
C VAL A 26 -1.61 20.73 36.76
N VAL A 27 -0.42 20.80 37.36
CA VAL A 27 0.82 20.73 36.60
C VAL A 27 0.86 19.35 35.97
N ALA A 28 0.54 19.28 34.67
CA ALA A 28 0.76 18.07 33.88
C ALA A 28 2.26 17.69 34.02
N PRO A 29 2.59 16.43 34.32
CA PRO A 29 3.98 16.02 34.34
C PRO A 29 4.59 16.33 32.97
N ALA A 30 5.69 17.07 32.96
CA ALA A 30 6.49 17.30 31.77
C ALA A 30 6.81 15.92 31.19
N ALA A 31 6.49 15.72 29.90
CA ALA A 31 6.94 14.52 29.21
C ALA A 31 8.44 14.37 29.44
N PRO A 32 8.95 13.17 29.77
CA PRO A 32 10.36 12.98 30.01
C PRO A 32 11.10 13.48 28.77
N ALA A 33 12.03 14.40 28.97
CA ALA A 33 12.92 14.86 27.92
C ALA A 33 13.63 13.61 27.38
N VAL A 34 13.35 13.30 26.12
CA VAL A 34 14.06 12.22 25.42
C VAL A 34 15.52 12.64 25.43
N ALA A 35 16.34 11.95 26.22
CA ALA A 35 17.76 12.15 26.23
C ALA A 35 18.29 12.08 24.79
N PRO A 36 19.26 12.90 24.39
CA PRO A 36 19.83 12.83 23.07
C PRO A 36 20.49 11.45 22.87
N LEU A 37 19.81 10.55 22.18
CA LEU A 37 20.29 9.20 21.84
C LEU A 37 21.53 9.25 20.90
N ALA A 38 21.94 10.44 20.48
CA ALA A 38 23.02 10.65 19.50
C ALA A 38 24.44 10.44 20.05
N GLU A 39 24.63 10.30 21.35
CA GLU A 39 25.98 10.15 21.93
C GLU A 39 26.54 8.72 21.91
N ALA A 40 25.70 7.71 21.65
CA ALA A 40 26.10 6.30 21.69
C ALA A 40 26.40 5.66 20.34
N PHE A 41 26.04 6.28 19.22
CA PHE A 41 26.23 5.74 17.86
C PHE A 41 26.48 6.87 16.84
N GLU A 42 27.57 6.74 16.07
CA GLU A 42 27.87 7.66 14.95
C GLU A 42 27.40 7.04 13.62
N PRO A 43 26.32 7.55 13.00
CA PRO A 43 25.85 7.07 11.70
C PRO A 43 26.91 7.28 10.62
N THR A 44 27.19 6.24 9.82
CA THR A 44 28.20 6.29 8.78
C THR A 44 27.54 6.27 7.40
N LEU A 45 27.83 7.30 6.59
CA LEU A 45 27.36 7.38 5.19
C LEU A 45 28.46 6.91 4.24
N SER A 46 28.25 5.81 3.54
CA SER A 46 29.17 5.21 2.58
C SER A 46 28.66 5.36 1.16
N TYR A 47 29.41 6.05 0.30
CA TYR A 47 29.06 6.27 -1.10
C TYR A 47 29.49 5.10 -1.97
N PHE A 48 28.69 4.80 -3.00
CA PHE A 48 28.97 3.76 -3.98
C PHE A 48 28.53 4.19 -5.39
N LYS A 49 28.97 3.44 -6.43
CA LYS A 49 28.57 3.70 -7.81
C LYS A 49 27.09 3.39 -7.99
N CYS A 50 26.31 4.38 -8.45
CA CYS A 50 24.90 4.19 -8.72
C CYS A 50 24.66 3.05 -9.73
N PRO A 51 23.61 2.22 -9.52
CA PRO A 51 23.17 1.24 -10.50
C PRO A 51 22.83 1.93 -11.84
N PRO A 52 22.93 1.21 -12.98
CA PRO A 52 22.59 1.73 -14.29
C PRO A 52 21.06 1.85 -14.45
N LYS A 53 20.45 2.78 -13.72
CA LYS A 53 19.05 3.20 -13.88
C LYS A 53 19.03 4.65 -14.36
N SER A 54 17.95 5.10 -14.97
CA SER A 54 17.74 6.49 -15.42
C SER A 54 17.62 7.45 -14.22
N LEU A 55 18.76 7.83 -13.65
CA LEU A 55 18.84 8.84 -12.60
C LEU A 55 19.20 10.20 -13.20
N PRO A 56 18.73 11.30 -12.62
CA PRO A 56 19.19 12.64 -12.99
C PRO A 56 20.73 12.75 -12.90
N VAL A 57 21.35 13.47 -13.83
CA VAL A 57 22.81 13.62 -13.88
C VAL A 57 23.36 14.17 -12.55
N GLY A 58 24.42 13.54 -12.03
CA GLY A 58 25.10 13.96 -10.81
C GLY A 58 24.40 13.54 -9.51
N VAL A 59 23.49 12.56 -9.56
CA VAL A 59 22.98 11.88 -8.35
C VAL A 59 24.07 11.02 -7.74
N GLN A 60 24.22 11.09 -6.44
CA GLN A 60 25.09 10.26 -5.62
C GLN A 60 24.28 9.17 -4.93
N CYS A 61 24.81 7.95 -4.89
CA CYS A 61 24.23 6.81 -4.22
C CYS A 61 25.04 6.50 -2.96
N ALA A 62 24.35 6.31 -1.85
CA ALA A 62 24.99 6.00 -0.58
C ALA A 62 24.16 5.00 0.25
N LYS A 63 24.82 4.38 1.21
CA LYS A 63 24.18 3.64 2.31
C LYS A 63 24.52 4.30 3.63
N LEU A 64 23.51 4.57 4.44
CA LEU A 64 23.66 5.02 5.81
C LEU A 64 23.60 3.80 6.73
N THR A 65 24.61 3.59 7.54
CA THR A 65 24.58 2.58 8.61
C THR A 65 23.99 3.21 9.86
N VAL A 66 22.99 2.54 10.46
CA VAL A 66 22.26 2.95 11.65
C VAL A 66 22.15 1.78 12.64
N PRO A 67 21.88 2.01 13.94
CA PRO A 67 21.59 0.92 14.87
C PRO A 67 20.38 0.11 14.39
N LEU A 68 20.38 -1.18 14.66
CA LEU A 68 19.22 -2.03 14.46
C LEU A 68 18.07 -1.54 15.36
N ASP A 69 18.39 -1.32 16.64
CA ASP A 69 17.44 -0.84 17.63
C ASP A 69 17.90 0.50 18.25
N TRP A 70 17.16 1.56 17.97
CA TRP A 70 17.41 2.88 18.56
C TRP A 70 17.07 2.98 20.06
N GLN A 71 16.44 1.96 20.67
CA GLN A 71 16.32 1.87 22.13
C GLN A 71 17.64 1.39 22.77
N ASN A 72 18.42 0.58 22.03
CA ASN A 72 19.69 0.01 22.46
C ASN A 72 20.79 0.23 21.41
N PRO A 73 21.14 1.48 21.08
CA PRO A 73 22.00 1.80 19.94
C PRO A 73 23.44 1.29 20.07
N SER A 74 23.84 0.87 21.26
CA SER A 74 25.16 0.35 21.60
C SER A 74 25.22 -1.19 21.65
N ASP A 75 24.16 -1.93 21.28
CA ASP A 75 24.15 -3.40 21.28
C ASP A 75 25.02 -4.03 20.18
N GLY A 76 25.57 -3.20 19.30
CA GLY A 76 26.45 -3.58 18.20
C GLY A 76 25.73 -4.07 16.94
N ARG A 77 24.40 -4.26 16.96
CA ARG A 77 23.62 -4.64 15.78
C ARG A 77 23.29 -3.40 14.94
N THR A 78 23.46 -3.54 13.64
CA THR A 78 23.23 -2.42 12.69
C THR A 78 22.40 -2.85 11.50
N THR A 79 21.79 -1.87 10.86
CA THR A 79 21.14 -2.02 9.54
C THR A 79 21.57 -0.90 8.61
N THR A 80 21.17 -0.96 7.35
CA THR A 80 21.51 0.08 6.35
C THR A 80 20.27 0.69 5.72
N ILE A 81 20.35 1.98 5.42
CA ILE A 81 19.34 2.76 4.72
C ILE A 81 19.90 3.14 3.35
N ASP A 82 19.20 2.80 2.27
CA ASP A 82 19.61 3.18 0.91
C ASP A 82 19.23 4.64 0.64
N VAL A 83 20.15 5.39 0.03
CA VAL A 83 20.05 6.86 -0.11
C VAL A 83 20.44 7.31 -1.51
N ARG A 84 19.71 8.29 -2.03
CA ARG A 84 20.06 9.06 -3.24
C ARG A 84 20.12 10.53 -2.89
N VAL A 85 21.19 11.19 -3.33
CA VAL A 85 21.38 12.63 -3.08
C VAL A 85 21.70 13.35 -4.38
N LYS A 86 20.88 14.31 -4.73
CA LYS A 86 21.18 15.27 -5.80
C LYS A 86 21.50 16.60 -5.17
N ARG A 87 22.78 17.02 -5.27
CA ARG A 87 23.22 18.31 -4.73
C ARG A 87 22.70 19.46 -5.58
N SER A 88 22.24 20.51 -4.91
CA SER A 88 21.81 21.76 -5.52
C SER A 88 23.00 22.67 -5.86
N LYS A 89 22.74 23.74 -6.62
CA LYS A 89 23.75 24.74 -6.94
C LYS A 89 23.99 25.74 -5.80
N GLU A 90 22.94 26.08 -5.05
CA GLU A 90 22.99 27.13 -4.02
C GLU A 90 23.24 26.61 -2.60
N GLY A 91 23.04 25.33 -2.33
CA GLY A 91 23.33 24.72 -1.03
C GLY A 91 22.52 25.30 0.15
N LYS A 92 21.25 25.69 -0.06
CA LYS A 92 20.40 26.28 0.98
C LYS A 92 19.87 25.27 2.03
N GLY A 93 20.27 23.99 1.93
CA GLY A 93 19.86 22.91 2.81
C GLY A 93 19.31 21.71 2.07
N GLY A 94 18.79 20.71 2.80
CA GLY A 94 18.19 19.51 2.24
C GLY A 94 16.66 19.60 2.13
N LEU A 95 16.11 18.97 1.10
CA LEU A 95 14.72 18.60 0.95
C LEU A 95 14.65 17.08 0.81
N THR A 96 14.03 16.43 1.76
CA THR A 96 13.77 14.99 1.70
C THR A 96 12.29 14.70 1.57
N PHE A 97 11.95 13.50 1.09
CA PHE A 97 10.56 13.09 0.92
C PHE A 97 10.35 11.62 1.26
N ASN A 98 9.10 11.25 1.46
CA ASN A 98 8.65 9.86 1.54
C ASN A 98 7.35 9.69 0.75
N PRO A 99 7.28 8.72 -0.20
CA PRO A 99 6.13 8.55 -1.09
C PRO A 99 4.91 7.88 -0.42
N GLY A 100 5.06 7.38 0.80
CA GLY A 100 3.97 6.74 1.53
C GLY A 100 4.01 5.21 1.48
N GLY A 101 2.87 4.61 1.47
CA GLY A 101 2.62 3.19 1.67
C GLY A 101 1.96 2.94 3.03
N PRO A 102 2.66 2.38 4.07
CA PRO A 102 4.10 2.03 4.23
C PRO A 102 4.62 1.03 3.20
N GLY A 103 5.92 1.14 2.89
CA GLY A 103 6.60 0.24 1.95
C GLY A 103 7.04 0.92 0.66
N GLY A 104 6.60 2.15 0.39
CA GLY A 104 7.02 2.90 -0.79
C GLY A 104 8.51 3.28 -0.75
N SER A 105 9.23 2.97 -1.84
CA SER A 105 10.64 3.28 -2.00
C SER A 105 10.85 4.74 -2.41
N GLY A 106 11.52 5.52 -1.56
CA GLY A 106 11.95 6.87 -1.90
C GLY A 106 13.10 6.90 -2.91
N VAL A 107 13.86 5.82 -3.01
CA VAL A 107 14.93 5.65 -4.00
C VAL A 107 14.36 5.39 -5.40
N GLU A 108 13.33 4.55 -5.51
CA GLU A 108 12.67 4.27 -6.80
C GLU A 108 11.80 5.43 -7.27
N ALA A 109 11.09 6.08 -6.35
CA ALA A 109 10.29 7.26 -6.64
C ALA A 109 11.14 8.52 -6.94
N PHE A 110 12.43 8.51 -6.60
CA PHE A 110 13.32 9.68 -6.71
C PHE A 110 13.28 10.37 -8.08
N PRO A 111 13.44 9.71 -9.25
CA PRO A 111 13.44 10.38 -10.54
C PRO A 111 12.11 11.06 -10.85
N GLY A 112 11.00 10.39 -10.57
CA GLY A 112 9.65 10.91 -10.80
C GLY A 112 9.37 12.13 -9.93
N VAL A 113 9.60 12.02 -8.62
CA VAL A 113 9.34 13.12 -7.67
C VAL A 113 10.27 14.31 -7.95
N TYR A 114 11.56 14.06 -8.29
CA TYR A 114 12.49 15.11 -8.66
C TYR A 114 12.03 15.90 -9.89
N SER A 115 11.42 15.24 -10.87
CA SER A 115 10.92 15.89 -12.09
C SER A 115 9.69 16.78 -11.86
N LEU A 116 8.99 16.61 -10.74
CA LEU A 116 7.84 17.44 -10.34
C LEU A 116 8.24 18.72 -9.60
N LEU A 117 9.50 18.81 -9.16
CA LEU A 117 9.95 19.98 -8.39
C LEU A 117 10.16 21.20 -9.29
N PRO A 118 9.72 22.39 -8.84
CA PRO A 118 10.02 23.63 -9.52
C PRO A 118 11.54 23.90 -9.63
N ASP A 119 11.99 24.51 -10.72
CA ASP A 119 13.40 24.80 -10.99
C ASP A 119 14.07 25.59 -9.87
N ASP A 120 13.36 26.52 -9.26
CA ASP A 120 13.87 27.33 -8.16
C ASP A 120 14.06 26.54 -6.86
N VAL A 121 13.28 25.49 -6.63
CA VAL A 121 13.46 24.55 -5.50
C VAL A 121 14.68 23.69 -5.74
N VAL A 122 14.80 23.10 -6.93
CA VAL A 122 15.93 22.26 -7.35
C VAL A 122 17.26 23.03 -7.31
N ALA A 123 17.25 24.32 -7.68
CA ALA A 123 18.44 25.17 -7.62
C ALA A 123 18.91 25.44 -6.18
N LYS A 124 17.97 25.53 -5.23
CA LYS A 124 18.22 25.95 -3.83
C LYS A 124 18.53 24.80 -2.89
N PHE A 125 17.82 23.67 -3.01
CA PHE A 125 17.87 22.59 -2.03
C PHE A 125 18.44 21.31 -2.61
N ASP A 126 19.33 20.67 -1.86
CA ASP A 126 19.73 19.29 -2.15
C ASP A 126 18.50 18.40 -2.04
N PHE A 127 18.28 17.53 -3.02
CA PHE A 127 17.15 16.61 -3.01
C PHE A 127 17.60 15.23 -2.55
N VAL A 128 16.93 14.68 -1.52
CA VAL A 128 17.31 13.45 -0.85
C VAL A 128 16.16 12.45 -0.89
N GLY A 129 16.34 11.35 -1.60
CA GLY A 129 15.48 10.16 -1.55
C GLY A 129 16.13 9.08 -0.72
N TRP A 130 15.34 8.31 -0.01
CA TRP A 130 15.80 7.24 0.87
C TRP A 130 14.74 6.17 1.02
N ASP A 131 15.18 4.95 1.25
CA ASP A 131 14.31 3.82 1.53
C ASP A 131 14.24 3.61 3.05
N PRO A 132 13.05 3.64 3.67
CA PRO A 132 12.92 3.20 5.05
C PRO A 132 13.45 1.78 5.26
N ARG A 133 13.75 1.40 6.49
CA ARG A 133 14.12 0.03 6.85
C ARG A 133 13.05 -0.95 6.36
N GLY A 134 13.47 -2.10 5.82
CA GLY A 134 12.58 -3.08 5.20
C GLY A 134 12.20 -2.80 3.74
N VAL A 135 12.44 -1.59 3.23
CA VAL A 135 12.01 -1.13 1.90
C VAL A 135 13.16 -1.10 0.90
N GLY A 136 12.87 -1.37 -0.37
CA GLY A 136 13.76 -1.15 -1.52
C GLY A 136 15.17 -1.70 -1.32
N GLY A 137 16.18 -0.84 -1.37
CA GLY A 137 17.59 -1.20 -1.15
C GLY A 137 18.05 -1.24 0.30
N SER A 138 17.19 -0.86 1.28
CA SER A 138 17.52 -0.85 2.71
C SER A 138 17.55 -2.25 3.32
N GLY A 139 18.18 -2.37 4.48
CA GLY A 139 18.23 -3.63 5.26
C GLY A 139 16.90 -4.00 5.92
N LEU A 140 16.89 -5.10 6.66
CA LEU A 140 15.73 -5.65 7.38
C LEU A 140 14.61 -6.16 6.46
N LYS A 141 14.96 -6.87 5.41
CA LYS A 141 13.96 -7.57 4.62
C LYS A 141 13.23 -8.61 5.47
N LEU A 142 11.92 -8.65 5.33
CA LEU A 142 11.13 -9.72 5.92
C LEU A 142 11.27 -10.96 5.04
N ALA A 143 11.84 -12.02 5.61
CA ALA A 143 11.90 -13.33 4.99
C ALA A 143 10.53 -14.01 5.14
N GLY A 144 10.02 -14.58 4.06
CA GLY A 144 8.85 -15.46 4.10
C GLY A 144 9.25 -16.92 4.12
N PRO A 145 8.31 -17.84 4.33
CA PRO A 145 8.56 -19.24 4.06
C PRO A 145 8.97 -19.39 2.59
N ALA A 146 10.01 -20.18 2.36
CA ALA A 146 10.48 -20.46 1.01
C ALA A 146 9.32 -21.02 0.17
N GLN A 147 8.88 -20.27 -0.84
CA GLN A 147 7.80 -20.70 -1.73
C GLN A 147 8.38 -21.42 -2.94
N PRO A 148 7.73 -22.47 -3.42
CA PRO A 148 8.14 -23.14 -4.65
C PRO A 148 8.05 -22.15 -5.82
N PHE A 149 9.11 -22.12 -6.63
CA PHE A 149 9.25 -21.14 -7.70
C PHE A 149 9.94 -21.73 -8.92
N VAL A 150 9.36 -21.54 -10.09
CA VAL A 150 9.95 -21.94 -11.37
C VAL A 150 10.28 -20.76 -12.28
N GLY A 151 9.67 -19.60 -12.07
CA GLY A 151 9.97 -18.34 -12.78
C GLY A 151 9.45 -18.30 -14.21
N LEU A 152 8.21 -18.74 -14.40
CA LEU A 152 7.44 -18.66 -15.63
C LEU A 152 6.48 -17.48 -15.60
N GLY A 153 6.46 -16.70 -16.67
CA GLY A 153 5.30 -15.90 -17.02
C GLY A 153 4.41 -16.73 -17.95
N LEU A 154 3.11 -16.74 -17.70
CA LEU A 154 2.14 -17.51 -18.47
C LEU A 154 1.14 -16.58 -19.16
N VAL A 155 0.64 -16.98 -20.33
CA VAL A 155 -0.41 -16.25 -21.04
C VAL A 155 -1.75 -16.60 -20.41
N PRO A 156 -2.56 -15.61 -19.96
CA PRO A 156 -3.89 -15.87 -19.43
C PRO A 156 -4.82 -16.48 -20.50
N GLY A 157 -5.69 -17.41 -20.10
CA GLY A 157 -6.84 -17.84 -20.90
C GLY A 157 -6.57 -18.77 -22.10
N GLY A 158 -5.40 -19.37 -22.23
CA GLY A 158 -5.11 -20.35 -23.29
C GLY A 158 -5.91 -21.64 -23.15
N SER A 159 -6.44 -22.19 -24.25
CA SER A 159 -7.03 -23.53 -24.29
C SER A 159 -6.07 -24.52 -24.97
N GLY A 160 -5.85 -25.70 -24.34
CA GLY A 160 -4.98 -26.75 -24.90
C GLY A 160 -3.55 -26.72 -24.38
N GLY A 161 -3.29 -26.07 -23.27
CA GLY A 161 -2.01 -25.97 -22.57
C GLY A 161 -1.72 -24.58 -22.03
N ALA A 162 -0.63 -24.43 -21.29
CA ALA A 162 -0.19 -23.16 -20.72
C ALA A 162 0.93 -22.54 -21.57
N GLU A 163 0.63 -21.50 -22.32
CA GLU A 163 1.62 -20.78 -23.13
C GLU A 163 2.52 -19.91 -22.25
N ILE A 164 3.84 -20.00 -22.48
CA ILE A 164 4.84 -19.19 -21.77
C ILE A 164 4.95 -17.80 -22.42
N SER A 165 4.61 -16.75 -21.67
CA SER A 165 4.81 -15.35 -22.06
C SER A 165 6.26 -14.89 -21.88
N GLY A 166 7.03 -15.54 -21.00
CA GLY A 166 8.43 -15.29 -20.72
C GLY A 166 8.98 -16.13 -19.59
N THR A 167 10.29 -16.06 -19.37
CA THR A 167 10.97 -16.66 -18.22
C THR A 167 11.80 -15.62 -17.49
N LYS A 168 11.80 -15.67 -16.16
CA LYS A 168 12.67 -14.78 -15.36
C LYS A 168 14.13 -15.20 -15.54
N PRO A 169 15.06 -14.28 -15.91
CA PRO A 169 16.46 -14.61 -16.08
C PRO A 169 17.06 -15.31 -14.85
N GLY A 170 17.78 -16.43 -15.06
CA GLY A 170 18.39 -17.20 -13.99
C GLY A 170 17.44 -18.10 -13.17
N SER A 171 16.15 -18.07 -13.46
CA SER A 171 15.15 -18.93 -12.81
C SER A 171 15.32 -20.42 -13.16
N PRO A 172 14.72 -21.34 -12.38
CA PRO A 172 14.66 -22.76 -12.71
C PRO A 172 14.18 -23.06 -14.12
N ALA A 173 13.08 -22.45 -14.56
CA ALA A 173 12.55 -22.63 -15.91
C ALA A 173 13.51 -22.14 -17.01
N ALA A 174 14.14 -20.97 -16.80
CA ALA A 174 15.14 -20.45 -17.74
C ALA A 174 16.39 -21.36 -17.81
N LYS A 175 16.86 -21.90 -16.68
CA LYS A 175 17.97 -22.87 -16.60
C LYS A 175 17.63 -24.19 -17.28
N ALA A 176 16.38 -24.64 -17.19
CA ALA A 176 15.87 -25.82 -17.88
C ALA A 176 15.66 -25.58 -19.39
N GLY A 177 15.79 -24.35 -19.87
CA GLY A 177 15.71 -24.03 -21.30
C GLY A 177 14.29 -23.79 -21.81
N LEU A 178 13.33 -23.57 -20.93
CA LEU A 178 11.99 -23.10 -21.34
C LEU A 178 12.07 -21.64 -21.80
N VAL A 179 11.32 -21.29 -22.84
CA VAL A 179 11.34 -19.96 -23.44
C VAL A 179 9.93 -19.49 -23.80
N LYS A 180 9.79 -18.20 -24.08
CA LYS A 180 8.53 -17.60 -24.58
C LYS A 180 8.03 -18.34 -25.81
N GLY A 181 6.73 -18.61 -25.85
CA GLY A 181 6.04 -19.32 -26.93
C GLY A 181 6.03 -20.86 -26.79
N ASP A 182 6.68 -21.42 -25.78
CA ASP A 182 6.46 -22.82 -25.42
C ASP A 182 5.06 -22.98 -24.82
N ILE A 183 4.39 -24.09 -25.13
CA ILE A 183 3.06 -24.42 -24.60
C ILE A 183 3.21 -25.64 -23.71
N ILE A 184 3.11 -25.47 -22.39
CA ILE A 184 3.19 -26.56 -21.43
C ILE A 184 1.89 -27.37 -21.50
N THR A 185 2.00 -28.66 -21.80
CA THR A 185 0.88 -29.58 -21.93
C THR A 185 0.73 -30.52 -20.75
N LYS A 186 1.84 -30.76 -20.01
CA LYS A 186 1.80 -31.63 -18.83
C LYS A 186 2.94 -31.24 -17.87
N VAL A 187 2.67 -31.36 -16.59
CA VAL A 187 3.68 -31.23 -15.53
C VAL A 187 3.56 -32.46 -14.64
N SER A 188 4.66 -33.24 -14.53
CA SER A 188 4.68 -34.54 -13.85
C SER A 188 3.56 -35.44 -14.38
N ASP A 189 2.58 -35.82 -13.58
CA ASP A 189 1.47 -36.68 -14.00
C ASP A 189 0.19 -35.92 -14.37
N ARG A 190 0.18 -34.58 -14.24
CA ARG A 190 -0.99 -33.74 -14.50
C ARG A 190 -0.96 -33.11 -15.90
N VAL A 191 -2.08 -33.21 -16.61
CA VAL A 191 -2.32 -32.50 -17.88
C VAL A 191 -2.66 -31.04 -17.56
N MET A 192 -2.01 -30.11 -18.26
CA MET A 192 -2.24 -28.68 -18.12
C MET A 192 -3.19 -28.18 -19.20
N SER A 193 -4.30 -27.60 -18.80
CA SER A 193 -5.27 -27.01 -19.72
C SER A 193 -5.02 -25.52 -19.93
N ASN A 194 -4.41 -24.86 -18.94
CA ASN A 194 -4.13 -23.44 -18.91
C ASN A 194 -3.02 -23.09 -17.91
N GLY A 195 -2.68 -21.79 -17.77
CA GLY A 195 -1.64 -21.33 -16.86
C GLY A 195 -1.94 -21.54 -15.39
N ALA A 196 -3.21 -21.51 -14.98
CA ALA A 196 -3.60 -21.72 -13.57
C ALA A 196 -3.28 -23.15 -13.09
N ASP A 197 -3.39 -24.15 -13.97
CA ASP A 197 -3.03 -25.54 -13.65
C ASP A 197 -1.53 -25.67 -13.34
N VAL A 198 -0.68 -24.97 -14.12
CA VAL A 198 0.78 -24.94 -13.87
C VAL A 198 1.09 -24.26 -12.54
N VAL A 199 0.42 -23.16 -12.24
CA VAL A 199 0.59 -22.44 -10.97
C VAL A 199 0.19 -23.33 -9.78
N ALA A 200 -0.93 -24.06 -9.90
CA ALA A 200 -1.39 -24.98 -8.86
C ALA A 200 -0.37 -26.09 -8.61
N GLU A 201 0.15 -26.73 -9.66
CA GLU A 201 1.15 -27.81 -9.55
C GLU A 201 2.45 -27.32 -8.90
N VAL A 202 2.94 -26.13 -9.30
CA VAL A 202 4.13 -25.54 -8.69
C VAL A 202 3.90 -25.21 -7.21
N ARG A 203 2.70 -24.74 -6.82
CA ARG A 203 2.36 -24.43 -5.42
C ARG A 203 2.27 -25.67 -4.53
N GLU A 204 1.89 -26.82 -5.08
CA GLU A 204 1.84 -28.10 -4.37
C GLU A 204 3.24 -28.74 -4.18
N SER A 205 4.25 -28.25 -4.92
CA SER A 205 5.63 -28.72 -4.82
C SER A 205 6.38 -28.10 -3.65
N VAL A 206 7.53 -28.65 -3.30
CA VAL A 206 8.48 -28.04 -2.37
C VAL A 206 9.79 -27.67 -3.08
N PRO A 207 10.52 -26.64 -2.61
CA PRO A 207 11.83 -26.31 -3.17
C PRO A 207 12.78 -27.53 -3.16
N GLY A 208 13.37 -27.83 -4.32
CA GLY A 208 14.20 -29.00 -4.54
C GLY A 208 13.51 -30.13 -5.32
N ASP A 209 12.19 -30.12 -5.42
CA ASP A 209 11.46 -31.10 -6.22
C ASP A 209 11.84 -31.02 -7.71
N SER A 210 11.70 -32.14 -8.39
CA SER A 210 11.94 -32.27 -9.83
C SER A 210 10.60 -32.39 -10.54
N LEU A 211 10.22 -31.38 -11.30
CA LEU A 211 9.03 -31.39 -12.15
C LEU A 211 9.42 -31.76 -13.58
N VAL A 212 8.85 -32.83 -14.10
CA VAL A 212 8.97 -33.20 -15.51
C VAL A 212 7.93 -32.39 -16.28
N VAL A 213 8.38 -31.54 -17.20
CA VAL A 213 7.54 -30.63 -17.99
C VAL A 213 7.52 -31.07 -19.43
N GLU A 214 6.36 -31.55 -19.92
CA GLU A 214 6.10 -31.78 -21.33
C GLU A 214 5.55 -30.51 -21.96
N PHE A 215 6.09 -30.10 -23.12
CA PHE A 215 5.69 -28.87 -23.78
C PHE A 215 5.83 -28.96 -25.30
N LEU A 216 5.09 -28.11 -26.00
CA LEU A 216 5.19 -27.96 -27.46
C LEU A 216 6.06 -26.75 -27.79
N ARG A 217 7.04 -26.92 -28.67
CA ARG A 217 7.82 -25.83 -29.27
C ARG A 217 7.78 -25.95 -30.79
N GLY A 218 7.14 -24.98 -31.45
CA GLY A 218 6.93 -25.04 -32.89
C GLY A 218 6.12 -26.26 -33.33
N GLY A 219 5.19 -26.74 -32.51
CA GLY A 219 4.36 -27.92 -32.74
C GLY A 219 5.01 -29.26 -32.41
N ALA A 220 6.32 -29.30 -32.08
CA ALA A 220 7.02 -30.52 -31.67
C ALA A 220 6.95 -30.70 -30.14
N SER A 221 6.55 -31.91 -29.71
CA SER A 221 6.56 -32.28 -28.29
C SER A 221 8.01 -32.44 -27.79
N ARG A 222 8.26 -31.88 -26.61
CA ARG A 222 9.54 -31.93 -25.89
C ARG A 222 9.31 -32.14 -24.41
N GLU A 223 10.35 -32.60 -23.73
CA GLU A 223 10.36 -32.81 -22.28
C GLU A 223 11.59 -32.18 -21.66
N VAL A 224 11.43 -31.62 -20.45
CA VAL A 224 12.54 -31.09 -19.66
C VAL A 224 12.23 -31.25 -18.17
N THR A 225 13.28 -31.46 -17.36
CA THR A 225 13.13 -31.44 -15.91
C THR A 225 13.45 -30.06 -15.37
N VAL A 226 12.52 -29.49 -14.62
CA VAL A 226 12.67 -28.24 -13.89
C VAL A 226 12.85 -28.56 -12.41
N ILE A 227 13.98 -28.19 -11.83
CA ILE A 227 14.17 -28.27 -10.39
C ILE A 227 13.49 -27.07 -9.75
N VAL A 228 12.49 -27.30 -8.92
CA VAL A 228 11.76 -26.24 -8.22
C VAL A 228 12.73 -25.47 -7.34
N GLY A 229 12.89 -24.19 -7.62
CA GLY A 229 13.65 -23.29 -6.78
C GLY A 229 12.81 -22.76 -5.61
N SER A 230 13.44 -21.97 -4.78
CA SER A 230 12.74 -21.16 -3.79
C SER A 230 12.79 -19.69 -4.18
N VAL A 231 11.70 -19.00 -3.99
CA VAL A 231 11.69 -17.55 -3.89
C VAL A 231 11.40 -17.20 -2.45
N ASP A 232 12.19 -16.29 -1.91
CA ASP A 232 11.80 -15.62 -0.67
C ASP A 232 10.62 -14.70 -1.02
N SER A 233 9.45 -15.15 -0.69
CA SER A 233 8.22 -14.46 -1.02
C SER A 233 7.91 -13.32 -0.05
N GLY A 234 8.80 -13.07 0.93
CA GLY A 234 8.44 -12.24 2.06
C GLY A 234 7.27 -12.85 2.85
N CYS A 235 6.81 -12.17 3.87
CA CYS A 235 5.60 -12.60 4.57
C CYS A 235 4.39 -12.31 3.66
N GLN A 236 3.91 -13.31 2.94
CA GLN A 236 2.89 -13.13 1.90
C GLN A 236 1.49 -13.04 2.49
N TYR A 237 0.91 -11.87 2.40
CA TYR A 237 -0.51 -11.63 2.68
C TYR A 237 -1.39 -11.87 1.43
N GLY A 238 -0.85 -11.76 0.22
CA GLY A 238 -1.60 -11.87 -1.03
C GLY A 238 -2.08 -13.28 -1.41
N THR A 239 -1.49 -14.34 -0.83
CA THR A 239 -1.92 -15.73 -1.08
C THR A 239 -2.92 -16.25 -0.05
N VAL A 240 -3.15 -15.50 1.03
CA VAL A 240 -4.02 -15.85 2.15
C VAL A 240 -4.89 -14.66 2.54
N ALA A 241 -5.23 -13.80 1.58
CA ALA A 241 -6.34 -12.87 1.80
C ALA A 241 -7.55 -13.69 2.25
N PRO A 242 -8.27 -13.29 3.30
CA PRO A 242 -9.49 -13.98 3.66
C PRO A 242 -10.34 -14.11 2.41
N ALA A 243 -10.90 -15.30 2.19
CA ALA A 243 -11.79 -15.52 1.06
C ALA A 243 -12.79 -14.36 0.99
N TYR A 244 -13.08 -13.89 -0.21
CA TYR A 244 -14.11 -12.87 -0.36
C TYR A 244 -15.37 -13.29 0.40
N PRO A 245 -16.11 -12.34 0.98
CA PRO A 245 -17.46 -12.64 1.48
C PRO A 245 -18.29 -13.25 0.34
N PRO A 246 -19.42 -13.94 0.64
CA PRO A 246 -20.26 -14.55 -0.40
C PRO A 246 -20.50 -13.60 -1.57
N ALA A 247 -20.29 -14.08 -2.78
CA ALA A 247 -20.40 -13.26 -4.00
C ALA A 247 -21.79 -12.64 -4.16
N THR A 248 -22.82 -13.29 -3.65
CA THR A 248 -24.22 -12.84 -3.70
C THR A 248 -24.91 -13.03 -2.35
N GLY A 249 -25.99 -12.29 -2.12
CA GLY A 249 -26.79 -12.39 -0.89
C GLY A 249 -26.18 -11.66 0.31
N PRO A 250 -26.82 -11.77 1.49
CA PRO A 250 -26.37 -11.11 2.71
C PRO A 250 -25.05 -11.70 3.22
N VAL A 251 -24.24 -10.88 3.85
CA VAL A 251 -22.98 -11.28 4.49
C VAL A 251 -23.20 -11.36 6.00
N ASP A 252 -22.81 -12.46 6.61
CA ASP A 252 -22.61 -12.54 8.06
C ASP A 252 -21.24 -11.96 8.40
N TRP A 253 -21.21 -10.65 8.68
CA TRP A 253 -19.97 -9.94 8.96
C TRP A 253 -19.27 -10.42 10.22
N GLN A 254 -19.99 -10.95 11.20
CA GLN A 254 -19.38 -11.51 12.41
C GLN A 254 -18.58 -12.77 12.09
N VAL A 255 -19.17 -13.69 11.32
CA VAL A 255 -18.49 -14.92 10.89
C VAL A 255 -17.32 -14.58 9.96
N TYR A 256 -17.54 -13.65 9.00
CA TYR A 256 -16.50 -13.25 8.06
C TYR A 256 -15.25 -12.68 8.76
N TRP A 257 -15.44 -11.70 9.65
CA TRP A 257 -14.30 -11.06 10.33
C TRP A 257 -13.63 -11.97 11.35
N GLN A 258 -14.35 -12.91 11.95
CA GLN A 258 -13.72 -13.91 12.81
C GLN A 258 -12.80 -14.83 11.99
N GLN A 259 -13.27 -15.35 10.86
CA GLN A 259 -12.44 -16.19 9.98
C GLN A 259 -11.25 -15.42 9.39
N ALA A 260 -11.45 -14.18 8.97
CA ALA A 260 -10.40 -13.30 8.49
C ALA A 260 -9.35 -13.04 9.58
N ALA A 261 -9.78 -12.76 10.80
CA ALA A 261 -8.88 -12.53 11.92
C ALA A 261 -8.03 -13.76 12.25
N ASP A 262 -8.64 -14.96 12.26
CA ASP A 262 -7.92 -16.20 12.54
C ASP A 262 -6.87 -16.49 11.47
N GLN A 263 -7.18 -16.27 10.19
CA GLN A 263 -6.24 -16.46 9.09
C GLN A 263 -5.10 -15.42 9.13
N ILE A 264 -5.43 -14.15 9.31
CA ILE A 264 -4.44 -13.07 9.39
C ILE A 264 -3.52 -13.28 10.60
N ALA A 265 -4.08 -13.67 11.76
CA ALA A 265 -3.31 -13.95 12.96
C ALA A 265 -2.31 -15.10 12.75
N ALA A 266 -2.70 -16.16 12.05
CA ALA A 266 -1.81 -17.27 11.73
C ALA A 266 -0.64 -16.82 10.85
N ILE A 267 -0.90 -16.01 9.81
CA ILE A 267 0.14 -15.46 8.93
C ILE A 267 1.08 -14.54 9.71
N ASN A 268 0.52 -13.61 10.47
CA ASN A 268 1.29 -12.64 11.25
C ASN A 268 2.20 -13.31 12.26
N THR A 269 1.68 -14.31 12.99
CA THR A 269 2.46 -15.07 13.98
C THR A 269 3.59 -15.84 13.31
N ALA A 270 3.32 -16.51 12.19
CA ALA A 270 4.34 -17.23 11.45
C ALA A 270 5.40 -16.26 10.87
N CYS A 271 4.99 -15.11 10.36
CA CYS A 271 5.87 -14.09 9.83
C CYS A 271 6.77 -13.49 10.93
N LEU A 272 6.20 -13.13 12.08
CA LEU A 272 6.97 -12.62 13.22
C LEU A 272 7.99 -13.65 13.71
N ALA A 273 7.59 -14.91 13.83
CA ALA A 273 8.48 -16.00 14.24
C ALA A 273 9.62 -16.27 13.25
N ALA A 274 9.39 -16.09 11.95
CA ALA A 274 10.41 -16.19 10.93
C ALA A 274 11.36 -14.98 10.87
N ASN A 275 10.98 -13.86 11.47
CA ASN A 275 11.70 -12.57 11.38
C ASN A 275 11.95 -11.90 12.74
N PRO A 276 12.49 -12.63 13.75
CA PRO A 276 12.66 -12.07 15.10
C PRO A 276 13.65 -10.90 15.13
N ASP A 277 14.60 -10.88 14.19
CA ASP A 277 15.65 -9.85 14.09
C ASP A 277 15.30 -8.72 13.10
N SER A 278 14.12 -8.74 12.49
CA SER A 278 13.71 -7.73 11.50
C SER A 278 12.37 -7.08 11.85
N ALA A 279 11.33 -7.89 12.00
CA ALA A 279 9.96 -7.42 12.16
C ALA A 279 9.75 -6.44 13.34
N PRO A 280 10.36 -6.64 14.54
CA PRO A 280 10.20 -5.73 15.66
C PRO A 280 10.79 -4.32 15.43
N TYR A 281 11.61 -4.15 14.39
CA TYR A 281 12.37 -2.92 14.18
C TYR A 281 11.91 -2.11 12.96
N LEU A 282 10.76 -2.43 12.35
CA LEU A 282 10.26 -1.76 11.14
C LEU A 282 9.44 -0.49 11.42
N GLY A 283 8.92 -0.31 12.65
CA GLY A 283 7.99 0.76 12.99
C GLY A 283 8.55 2.17 12.78
N THR A 284 7.65 3.11 12.58
CA THR A 284 7.98 4.54 12.34
C THR A 284 8.77 5.15 13.47
N TRP A 285 8.64 4.65 14.70
CA TRP A 285 9.48 5.08 15.83
C TRP A 285 10.97 4.92 15.54
N GLN A 286 11.37 3.83 14.91
CA GLN A 286 12.74 3.58 14.44
C GLN A 286 13.07 4.45 13.22
N VAL A 287 12.15 4.52 12.26
CA VAL A 287 12.31 5.23 10.97
C VAL A 287 12.60 6.71 11.14
N ILE A 288 11.94 7.40 12.08
CA ILE A 288 12.19 8.84 12.32
C ILE A 288 13.58 9.12 12.90
N ARG A 289 14.18 8.14 13.58
CA ARG A 289 15.55 8.23 14.10
C ARG A 289 16.57 7.97 12.99
N ASP A 290 16.29 7.03 12.10
CA ASP A 290 17.09 6.86 10.88
C ASP A 290 17.08 8.14 10.04
N LEU A 291 15.92 8.78 9.94
CA LEU A 291 15.73 10.03 9.21
C LEU A 291 16.55 11.18 9.84
N ASP A 292 16.60 11.30 11.17
CA ASP A 292 17.43 12.30 11.84
C ASP A 292 18.93 11.98 11.74
N ALA A 293 19.29 10.70 11.79
CA ALA A 293 20.65 10.24 11.55
C ALA A 293 21.11 10.58 10.12
N LEU A 294 20.25 10.37 9.12
CA LEU A 294 20.51 10.76 7.72
C LEU A 294 20.74 12.27 7.57
N ARG A 295 19.86 13.08 8.20
CA ARG A 295 20.02 14.54 8.23
C ARG A 295 21.41 14.93 8.78
N ALA A 296 21.79 14.36 9.92
CA ALA A 296 23.06 14.64 10.58
C ALA A 296 24.24 14.18 9.75
N ALA A 297 24.22 12.97 9.19
CA ALA A 297 25.28 12.42 8.33
C ALA A 297 25.48 13.21 7.01
N LEU A 298 24.43 13.86 6.52
CA LEU A 298 24.50 14.76 5.37
C LEU A 298 24.94 16.20 5.73
N GLY A 299 25.11 16.49 7.03
CA GLY A 299 25.61 17.77 7.56
C GLY A 299 24.55 18.87 7.69
N TYR A 300 23.25 18.54 7.67
CA TYR A 300 22.20 19.54 7.82
C TYR A 300 21.83 19.77 9.29
N SER A 301 21.86 21.01 9.76
CA SER A 301 21.33 21.39 11.08
C SER A 301 19.79 21.26 11.10
N THR A 302 19.15 21.67 10.00
CA THR A 302 17.72 21.51 9.73
C THR A 302 17.52 21.17 8.26
N TRP A 303 16.40 20.55 7.92
CA TRP A 303 16.02 20.32 6.54
C TRP A 303 14.51 20.49 6.29
N ASN A 304 14.09 20.29 5.05
CA ASN A 304 12.71 20.31 4.66
C ASN A 304 12.22 18.87 4.46
N TYR A 305 10.98 18.63 4.77
CA TYR A 305 10.36 17.32 4.60
C TYR A 305 9.07 17.42 3.80
N TRP A 306 8.89 16.53 2.83
CA TRP A 306 7.66 16.36 2.08
C TRP A 306 7.16 14.91 2.27
N GLY A 307 6.08 14.74 3.00
CA GLY A 307 5.43 13.45 3.23
C GLY A 307 4.18 13.32 2.38
N MET A 308 4.02 12.19 1.72
CA MET A 308 2.83 11.81 0.97
C MET A 308 2.18 10.61 1.67
N SER A 309 0.83 10.62 1.87
CA SER A 309 0.11 9.51 2.49
C SER A 309 0.73 9.08 3.83
N TYR A 310 1.17 7.82 3.99
CA TYR A 310 1.93 7.37 5.17
C TYR A 310 3.17 8.23 5.48
N GLY A 311 3.78 8.83 4.46
CA GLY A 311 4.89 9.78 4.68
C GLY A 311 4.48 10.97 5.56
N THR A 312 3.21 11.33 5.61
CA THR A 312 2.71 12.36 6.53
C THR A 312 2.72 11.89 7.99
N ARG A 313 2.48 10.59 8.26
CA ARG A 313 2.65 10.00 9.60
C ARG A 313 4.10 10.08 10.06
N ILE A 314 5.06 9.75 9.18
CA ILE A 314 6.50 9.98 9.44
C ILE A 314 6.74 11.46 9.77
N GLY A 315 6.20 12.39 8.96
CA GLY A 315 6.32 13.82 9.17
C GLY A 315 5.78 14.30 10.51
N HIS A 316 4.58 13.83 10.89
CA HIS A 316 3.98 14.13 12.20
C HIS A 316 4.84 13.60 13.36
N ALA A 317 5.27 12.34 13.29
CA ALA A 317 6.09 11.71 14.32
C ALA A 317 7.46 12.39 14.44
N TYR A 318 8.10 12.70 13.31
CA TYR A 318 9.39 13.38 13.25
C TYR A 318 9.28 14.81 13.83
N ALA A 319 8.26 15.57 13.43
CA ALA A 319 8.04 16.93 13.93
C ALA A 319 7.79 16.98 15.45
N ARG A 320 7.10 15.98 16.02
CA ARG A 320 6.88 15.86 17.47
C ARG A 320 8.13 15.46 18.23
N THR A 321 8.94 14.59 17.65
CA THR A 321 10.16 14.08 18.28
C THR A 321 11.32 15.07 18.12
N PHE A 322 11.45 15.71 16.96
CA PHE A 322 12.58 16.58 16.59
C PHE A 322 12.12 17.94 16.03
N PRO A 323 11.33 18.74 16.78
CA PRO A 323 10.73 19.98 16.25
C PRO A 323 11.76 21.01 15.77
N ASN A 324 12.95 21.01 16.35
CA ASN A 324 14.04 21.94 15.99
C ASN A 324 14.88 21.47 14.78
N ARG A 325 14.58 20.29 14.21
CA ARG A 325 15.30 19.74 13.05
C ARG A 325 14.60 20.03 11.71
N LEU A 326 13.36 20.54 11.77
CA LEU A 326 12.58 20.90 10.60
C LEU A 326 12.58 22.41 10.35
N ARG A 327 12.86 22.78 9.11
CA ARG A 327 12.68 24.16 8.61
C ARG A 327 11.28 24.35 8.04
N ALA A 328 10.84 23.44 7.18
CA ALA A 328 9.50 23.42 6.59
C ALA A 328 9.03 21.97 6.37
N VAL A 329 7.72 21.79 6.40
CA VAL A 329 7.06 20.49 6.21
C VAL A 329 5.90 20.67 5.24
N VAL A 330 5.80 19.77 4.27
CA VAL A 330 4.64 19.60 3.39
C VAL A 330 4.02 18.25 3.70
N MET A 331 2.71 18.24 3.96
CA MET A 331 1.90 17.06 4.24
C MET A 331 0.87 16.91 3.12
N ASP A 332 1.07 15.91 2.27
CA ASP A 332 0.29 15.66 1.06
C ASP A 332 -0.55 14.39 1.25
N GLY A 333 -1.89 14.51 1.20
CA GLY A 333 -2.80 13.43 1.58
C GLY A 333 -2.61 13.05 3.05
N SER A 334 -2.82 14.00 3.97
CA SER A 334 -2.43 13.89 5.37
C SER A 334 -3.26 12.86 6.15
N LEU A 335 -2.58 11.88 6.75
CA LEU A 335 -3.19 10.99 7.73
C LEU A 335 -3.42 11.74 9.06
N PRO A 336 -4.45 11.36 9.84
CA PRO A 336 -4.67 11.93 11.17
C PRO A 336 -3.49 11.70 12.10
N SER A 337 -3.13 12.72 12.89
CA SER A 337 -2.02 12.61 13.87
C SER A 337 -2.36 11.77 15.11
N ALA A 338 -3.63 11.43 15.30
CA ALA A 338 -4.15 10.57 16.38
C ALA A 338 -4.95 9.40 15.76
N GLU A 339 -4.31 8.70 14.83
CA GLU A 339 -4.91 7.57 14.14
C GLU A 339 -4.97 6.33 15.03
N THR A 340 -6.00 5.51 14.82
CA THR A 340 -6.20 4.22 15.49
C THR A 340 -6.34 3.12 14.44
N THR A 341 -6.14 1.84 14.81
CA THR A 341 -6.37 0.72 13.89
C THR A 341 -7.82 0.68 13.40
N TYR A 342 -8.78 0.98 14.27
CA TYR A 342 -10.19 1.11 13.90
C TYR A 342 -10.41 2.28 12.92
N GLY A 343 -9.84 3.45 13.20
CA GLY A 343 -9.92 4.62 12.33
C GLY A 343 -9.31 4.37 10.96
N LEU A 344 -8.12 3.75 10.91
CA LEU A 344 -7.46 3.37 9.67
C LEU A 344 -8.32 2.39 8.86
N ALA A 345 -8.89 1.36 9.50
CA ALA A 345 -9.73 0.39 8.82
C ALA A 345 -11.03 1.01 8.25
N THR A 346 -11.67 1.92 8.98
CA THR A 346 -12.99 2.45 8.61
C THR A 346 -12.94 3.69 7.72
N SER A 347 -11.83 4.44 7.68
CA SER A 347 -11.70 5.65 6.85
C SER A 347 -11.65 5.36 5.35
N PHE A 348 -11.01 4.27 4.94
CA PHE A 348 -10.87 3.92 3.51
C PHE A 348 -12.22 3.66 2.82
N PRO A 349 -13.16 2.86 3.39
CA PRO A 349 -14.49 2.71 2.81
C PRO A 349 -15.25 4.03 2.65
N ALA A 350 -15.17 4.92 3.65
CA ALA A 350 -15.83 6.22 3.62
C ALA A 350 -15.24 7.13 2.52
N ASN A 351 -13.92 7.19 2.41
CA ASN A 351 -13.24 7.98 1.38
C ASN A 351 -13.51 7.42 -0.03
N ALA A 352 -13.53 6.09 -0.19
CA ALA A 352 -13.90 5.46 -1.46
C ALA A 352 -15.33 5.83 -1.88
N TRP A 353 -16.26 5.91 -0.93
CA TRP A 353 -17.63 6.35 -1.20
C TRP A 353 -17.69 7.81 -1.69
N VAL A 354 -16.94 8.72 -1.06
CA VAL A 354 -16.86 10.12 -1.50
C VAL A 354 -16.34 10.19 -2.94
N SER A 355 -15.27 9.49 -3.26
CA SER A 355 -14.73 9.43 -4.63
C SER A 355 -15.76 8.91 -5.64
N LEU A 356 -16.55 7.90 -5.26
CA LEU A 356 -17.63 7.36 -6.08
C LEU A 356 -18.77 8.37 -6.31
N GLN A 357 -19.09 9.20 -5.32
CA GLN A 357 -20.11 10.26 -5.47
C GLN A 357 -19.62 11.41 -6.35
N LEU A 358 -18.33 11.72 -6.29
CA LEU A 358 -17.73 12.79 -7.09
C LEU A 358 -17.51 12.38 -8.55
N PHE A 359 -17.23 11.12 -8.83
CA PHE A 359 -16.92 10.63 -10.17
C PHE A 359 -18.00 10.97 -11.23
N PRO A 360 -19.31 10.74 -11.00
CA PRO A 360 -20.33 11.13 -11.97
C PRO A 360 -20.35 12.62 -12.26
N ALA A 361 -20.13 13.47 -11.24
CA ALA A 361 -20.13 14.92 -11.40
C ALA A 361 -18.90 15.42 -12.16
N LEU A 362 -17.72 14.80 -11.94
CA LEU A 362 -16.45 15.25 -12.49
C LEU A 362 -16.16 14.67 -13.89
N ALA A 363 -16.56 13.42 -14.14
CA ALA A 363 -16.14 12.70 -15.34
C ALA A 363 -17.31 12.18 -16.20
N ALA A 364 -18.42 11.78 -15.59
CA ALA A 364 -19.49 11.07 -16.29
C ALA A 364 -20.86 11.23 -15.63
N PRO A 365 -21.58 12.36 -15.79
CA PRO A 365 -22.88 12.59 -15.15
C PRO A 365 -23.92 11.49 -15.39
N ALA A 366 -23.88 10.82 -16.55
CA ALA A 366 -24.78 9.71 -16.85
C ALA A 366 -24.38 8.38 -16.19
N ALA A 367 -23.19 8.28 -15.60
CA ALA A 367 -22.67 7.05 -15.02
C ALA A 367 -23.40 6.65 -13.73
N ALA A 368 -23.87 7.59 -12.93
CA ALA A 368 -24.49 7.31 -11.63
C ALA A 368 -25.60 6.26 -11.70
N ARG A 369 -26.57 6.45 -12.62
CA ARG A 369 -27.66 5.48 -12.81
C ARG A 369 -27.17 4.11 -13.28
N LYS A 370 -26.14 4.07 -14.14
CA LYS A 370 -25.57 2.83 -14.62
C LYS A 370 -24.84 2.07 -13.51
N MET A 371 -24.12 2.79 -12.65
CA MET A 371 -23.45 2.23 -11.48
C MET A 371 -24.45 1.59 -10.52
N THR A 372 -25.56 2.29 -10.21
CA THR A 372 -26.64 1.72 -9.37
C THR A 372 -27.18 0.41 -9.95
N VAL A 373 -27.47 0.38 -11.27
CA VAL A 373 -27.96 -0.84 -11.93
C VAL A 373 -26.92 -1.97 -11.88
N ILE A 374 -25.62 -1.65 -12.06
CA ILE A 374 -24.53 -2.64 -11.95
C ILE A 374 -24.46 -3.19 -10.52
N GLU A 375 -24.49 -2.32 -9.52
CA GLU A 375 -24.42 -2.71 -8.10
C GLU A 375 -25.63 -3.59 -7.71
N GLU A 376 -26.85 -3.19 -8.10
CA GLU A 376 -28.07 -3.99 -7.87
C GLU A 376 -27.97 -5.36 -8.53
N TYR A 377 -27.50 -5.42 -9.78
CA TYR A 377 -27.32 -6.66 -10.52
C TYR A 377 -26.31 -7.58 -9.84
N LEU A 378 -25.13 -7.06 -9.49
CA LEU A 378 -24.04 -7.83 -8.86
C LEU A 378 -24.36 -8.27 -7.42
N ASN A 379 -25.29 -7.62 -6.72
CA ASN A 379 -25.77 -8.09 -5.42
C ASN A 379 -26.55 -9.40 -5.50
N GLY A 380 -27.18 -9.68 -6.64
CA GLY A 380 -27.95 -10.90 -6.88
C GLY A 380 -27.31 -11.91 -7.81
N THR A 381 -26.27 -11.53 -8.56
CA THR A 381 -25.75 -12.36 -9.66
C THR A 381 -24.27 -12.10 -9.91
N VAL A 382 -23.50 -13.16 -10.11
CA VAL A 382 -22.14 -13.10 -10.62
C VAL A 382 -22.17 -12.96 -12.14
N VAL A 383 -21.31 -12.11 -12.71
CA VAL A 383 -21.17 -11.95 -14.17
C VAL A 383 -20.04 -12.83 -14.66
N ALA A 384 -20.39 -13.87 -15.44
CA ALA A 384 -19.39 -14.62 -16.19
C ALA A 384 -18.85 -13.76 -17.35
N LEU A 385 -17.54 -13.57 -17.38
CA LEU A 385 -16.84 -12.80 -18.41
C LEU A 385 -16.40 -13.72 -19.57
N PRO A 386 -16.19 -13.18 -20.79
CA PRO A 386 -15.80 -13.97 -21.95
C PRO A 386 -14.46 -14.71 -21.84
N ASP A 387 -13.57 -14.24 -20.95
CA ASP A 387 -12.29 -14.88 -20.65
C ASP A 387 -12.41 -16.11 -19.72
N GLY A 388 -13.63 -16.46 -19.32
CA GLY A 388 -13.92 -17.56 -18.39
C GLY A 388 -13.81 -17.19 -16.91
N THR A 389 -13.47 -15.95 -16.60
CA THR A 389 -13.44 -15.46 -15.22
C THR A 389 -14.81 -14.97 -14.77
N GLU A 390 -14.97 -14.79 -13.47
CA GLU A 390 -16.19 -14.26 -12.87
C GLU A 390 -15.90 -12.84 -12.32
N LEU A 391 -16.88 -11.95 -12.47
CA LEU A 391 -16.90 -10.62 -11.86
C LEU A 391 -17.98 -10.60 -10.78
N THR A 392 -17.53 -10.52 -9.55
CA THR A 392 -18.39 -10.37 -8.35
C THR A 392 -18.60 -8.90 -8.00
N ARG A 393 -19.50 -8.63 -7.07
CA ARG A 393 -19.65 -7.29 -6.48
C ARG A 393 -18.38 -6.77 -5.78
N TRP A 394 -17.54 -7.70 -5.27
CA TRP A 394 -16.26 -7.36 -4.62
C TRP A 394 -15.23 -6.95 -5.63
N ASP A 395 -15.09 -7.72 -6.72
CA ASP A 395 -14.20 -7.38 -7.84
C ASP A 395 -14.57 -6.04 -8.46
N TRP A 396 -15.87 -5.81 -8.67
CA TRP A 396 -16.37 -4.51 -9.14
C TRP A 396 -15.95 -3.36 -8.22
N ALA A 397 -16.20 -3.50 -6.91
CA ALA A 397 -15.90 -2.45 -5.94
C ALA A 397 -14.41 -2.13 -5.88
N GLU A 398 -13.55 -3.15 -5.89
CA GLU A 398 -12.09 -2.99 -5.79
C GLU A 398 -11.47 -2.45 -7.08
N GLN A 399 -11.80 -3.04 -8.21
CA GLN A 399 -11.28 -2.62 -9.52
C GLN A 399 -11.75 -1.21 -9.88
N PHE A 400 -13.01 -0.90 -9.61
CA PHE A 400 -13.55 0.43 -9.88
C PHE A 400 -12.91 1.48 -8.96
N ARG A 401 -12.71 1.18 -7.68
CA ARG A 401 -11.98 2.05 -6.75
C ARG A 401 -10.55 2.31 -7.24
N SER A 402 -9.85 1.29 -7.72
CA SER A 402 -8.50 1.43 -8.27
C SER A 402 -8.47 2.42 -9.44
N LEU A 403 -9.45 2.35 -10.35
CA LEU A 403 -9.60 3.27 -11.47
C LEU A 403 -9.90 4.73 -11.06
N LEU A 404 -10.43 4.94 -9.85
CA LEU A 404 -10.68 6.28 -9.33
C LEU A 404 -9.47 6.93 -8.63
N GLY A 405 -8.40 6.16 -8.43
CA GLY A 405 -7.18 6.63 -7.77
C GLY A 405 -6.40 7.69 -8.57
N SER A 406 -6.72 7.90 -9.86
CA SER A 406 -6.07 8.93 -10.68
C SER A 406 -7.03 9.46 -11.75
N GLN A 407 -7.05 10.77 -11.94
CA GLN A 407 -7.84 11.39 -13.02
C GLN A 407 -7.49 10.88 -14.42
N SER A 408 -6.25 10.45 -14.64
CA SER A 408 -5.83 9.83 -15.91
C SER A 408 -6.55 8.51 -16.21
N GLN A 409 -7.06 7.82 -15.19
CA GLN A 409 -7.81 6.57 -15.30
C GLN A 409 -9.32 6.79 -15.50
N TYR A 410 -9.84 7.99 -15.35
CA TYR A 410 -11.28 8.26 -15.48
C TYR A 410 -11.88 7.84 -16.83
N PRO A 411 -11.21 8.01 -17.99
CA PRO A 411 -11.72 7.47 -19.26
C PRO A 411 -11.91 5.94 -19.21
N THR A 412 -10.98 5.21 -18.58
CA THR A 412 -11.07 3.75 -18.40
C THR A 412 -12.21 3.39 -17.44
N ALA A 413 -12.38 4.12 -16.35
CA ALA A 413 -13.50 3.94 -15.43
C ALA A 413 -14.86 4.15 -16.13
N VAL A 414 -14.97 5.19 -16.96
CA VAL A 414 -16.18 5.45 -17.79
C VAL A 414 -16.43 4.31 -18.76
N ALA A 415 -15.38 3.81 -19.42
CA ALA A 415 -15.49 2.67 -20.35
C ALA A 415 -15.94 1.42 -19.60
N PHE A 416 -15.41 1.14 -18.42
CA PHE A 416 -15.79 0.00 -17.58
C PHE A 416 -17.27 0.04 -17.22
N VAL A 417 -17.75 1.18 -16.66
CA VAL A 417 -19.18 1.38 -16.34
C VAL A 417 -20.07 1.18 -17.57
N ASN A 418 -19.72 1.80 -18.69
CA ASN A 418 -20.58 1.78 -19.88
C ASN A 418 -20.68 0.38 -20.50
N ASN A 419 -19.56 -0.33 -20.61
CA ASN A 419 -19.50 -1.64 -21.24
C ASN A 419 -20.10 -2.72 -20.35
N LEU A 420 -19.80 -2.71 -19.05
CA LEU A 420 -20.42 -3.64 -18.10
C LEU A 420 -21.94 -3.43 -18.05
N TYR A 421 -22.43 -2.19 -17.96
CA TYR A 421 -23.84 -1.88 -18.01
C TYR A 421 -24.49 -2.40 -19.31
N ALA A 422 -23.88 -2.13 -20.46
CA ALA A 422 -24.39 -2.61 -21.75
C ALA A 422 -24.45 -4.15 -21.78
N GLY A 423 -23.43 -4.82 -21.28
CA GLY A 423 -23.40 -6.29 -21.23
C GLY A 423 -24.47 -6.88 -20.33
N ILE A 424 -24.69 -6.36 -19.13
CA ILE A 424 -25.68 -6.92 -18.19
C ILE A 424 -27.13 -6.59 -18.56
N THR A 425 -27.36 -5.50 -19.31
CA THR A 425 -28.71 -5.07 -19.74
C THR A 425 -29.05 -5.44 -21.18
N ALA A 426 -28.15 -6.13 -21.87
CA ALA A 426 -28.32 -6.51 -23.28
C ALA A 426 -29.53 -7.43 -23.51
N ALA A 427 -30.28 -7.19 -24.58
CA ALA A 427 -31.43 -7.98 -24.96
C ALA A 427 -31.03 -9.29 -25.66
N THR A 428 -29.87 -9.32 -26.32
CA THR A 428 -29.40 -10.48 -27.09
C THR A 428 -28.05 -11.01 -26.58
N PRO A 429 -27.77 -12.32 -26.75
CA PRO A 429 -26.46 -12.89 -26.35
C PRO A 429 -25.27 -12.23 -27.07
N ALA A 430 -25.44 -11.80 -28.33
CA ALA A 430 -24.37 -11.14 -29.10
C ALA A 430 -24.03 -9.75 -28.54
N GLU A 431 -25.03 -8.95 -28.19
CA GLU A 431 -24.83 -7.64 -27.54
C GLU A 431 -24.23 -7.81 -26.18
N ARG A 432 -24.68 -8.82 -25.41
CA ARG A 432 -24.10 -9.18 -24.12
C ARG A 432 -22.61 -9.49 -24.22
N ALA A 433 -22.23 -10.38 -25.13
CA ALA A 433 -20.84 -10.76 -25.37
C ALA A 433 -19.97 -9.54 -25.68
N LYS A 434 -20.43 -8.67 -26.60
CA LYS A 434 -19.72 -7.45 -27.01
C LYS A 434 -19.53 -6.47 -25.84
N GLY A 435 -20.55 -6.27 -25.02
CA GLY A 435 -20.44 -5.39 -23.83
C GLY A 435 -19.46 -5.96 -22.80
N LEU A 436 -19.49 -7.26 -22.55
CA LEU A 436 -18.64 -7.90 -21.56
C LEU A 436 -17.19 -8.09 -22.03
N GLU A 437 -16.89 -8.10 -23.34
CA GLU A 437 -15.53 -8.24 -23.86
C GLU A 437 -14.61 -7.11 -23.37
N VAL A 438 -15.04 -5.85 -23.51
CA VAL A 438 -14.27 -4.69 -23.04
C VAL A 438 -14.20 -4.66 -21.50
N ALA A 439 -15.28 -5.03 -20.82
CA ALA A 439 -15.29 -5.13 -19.37
C ALA A 439 -14.29 -6.19 -18.87
N ALA A 440 -14.17 -7.33 -19.55
CA ALA A 440 -13.20 -8.38 -19.24
C ALA A 440 -11.75 -7.89 -19.37
N MET A 441 -11.42 -7.23 -20.49
CA MET A 441 -10.07 -6.68 -20.71
C MET A 441 -9.67 -5.68 -19.61
N ILE A 442 -10.59 -4.81 -19.19
CA ILE A 442 -10.32 -3.84 -18.12
C ILE A 442 -10.16 -4.57 -16.78
N SER A 443 -11.04 -5.52 -16.48
CA SER A 443 -11.01 -6.33 -15.26
C SER A 443 -9.70 -7.12 -15.13
N GLU A 444 -9.24 -7.76 -16.21
CA GLU A 444 -7.96 -8.47 -16.25
C GLU A 444 -6.78 -7.54 -15.96
N SER A 445 -6.74 -6.37 -16.61
CA SER A 445 -5.69 -5.37 -16.38
C SER A 445 -5.67 -4.87 -14.93
N GLN A 446 -6.84 -4.65 -14.32
CA GLN A 446 -6.94 -4.20 -12.93
C GLN A 446 -6.54 -5.31 -11.95
N ARG A 447 -6.93 -6.57 -12.19
CA ARG A 447 -6.49 -7.69 -11.35
C ARG A 447 -4.97 -7.83 -11.34
N ALA A 448 -4.34 -7.81 -12.50
CA ALA A 448 -2.88 -7.90 -12.61
C ALA A 448 -2.17 -6.78 -11.84
N LEU A 449 -2.67 -5.54 -11.94
CA LEU A 449 -2.13 -4.39 -11.21
C LEU A 449 -2.29 -4.55 -9.70
N LEU A 450 -3.46 -4.99 -9.24
CA LEU A 450 -3.75 -5.17 -7.82
C LEU A 450 -2.92 -6.31 -7.22
N GLU A 451 -2.73 -7.41 -7.94
CA GLU A 451 -1.88 -8.52 -7.53
C GLU A 451 -0.41 -8.09 -7.39
N GLU A 452 0.13 -7.34 -8.36
CA GLU A 452 1.49 -6.82 -8.30
C GLU A 452 1.69 -5.91 -7.07
N GLN A 453 0.77 -4.98 -6.83
CA GLN A 453 0.81 -4.08 -5.68
C GLN A 453 0.69 -4.82 -4.35
N ALA A 454 -0.16 -5.84 -4.27
CA ALA A 454 -0.35 -6.62 -3.05
C ALA A 454 0.90 -7.42 -2.67
N LEU A 455 1.64 -7.93 -3.64
CA LEU A 455 2.85 -8.72 -3.39
C LEU A 455 4.02 -7.89 -2.87
N GLU A 456 4.21 -6.66 -3.34
CA GLU A 456 5.39 -5.86 -3.00
C GLU A 456 5.32 -5.16 -1.65
N MET A 457 4.13 -4.77 -1.19
CA MET A 457 3.98 -3.88 -0.03
C MET A 457 3.37 -4.54 1.22
N ALA A 458 2.72 -5.68 1.08
CA ALA A 458 1.80 -6.17 2.12
C ALA A 458 2.46 -6.40 3.49
N ALA A 459 3.61 -7.04 3.56
CA ALA A 459 4.24 -7.37 4.85
C ALA A 459 4.75 -6.12 5.58
N VAL A 460 5.51 -5.27 4.90
CA VAL A 460 6.02 -4.01 5.49
C VAL A 460 4.85 -3.11 5.88
N PHE A 461 3.79 -3.04 5.05
CA PHE A 461 2.58 -2.28 5.35
C PHE A 461 1.94 -2.73 6.68
N VAL A 462 1.75 -4.05 6.86
CA VAL A 462 1.15 -4.59 8.09
C VAL A 462 2.04 -4.33 9.30
N PHE A 463 3.31 -4.72 9.26
CA PHE A 463 4.20 -4.60 10.42
C PHE A 463 4.43 -3.16 10.84
N VAL A 464 4.57 -2.22 9.91
CA VAL A 464 4.71 -0.80 10.22
C VAL A 464 3.44 -0.25 10.86
N ASN A 465 2.26 -0.49 10.27
CA ASN A 465 1.01 -0.02 10.85
C ASN A 465 0.77 -0.60 12.24
N CYS A 466 1.02 -1.90 12.43
CA CYS A 466 0.79 -2.58 13.72
C CYS A 466 1.83 -2.21 14.78
N SER A 467 3.03 -1.76 14.37
CA SER A 467 4.02 -1.16 15.26
C SER A 467 3.66 0.26 15.68
N ASP A 468 3.10 1.04 14.76
CA ASP A 468 2.79 2.45 15.00
C ASP A 468 1.53 2.62 15.86
N LEU A 469 0.53 1.77 15.64
CA LEU A 469 -0.80 1.82 16.24
C LEU A 469 -0.93 0.67 17.25
N HIS A 470 -0.87 0.98 18.54
CA HIS A 470 -0.88 -0.02 19.61
C HIS A 470 -2.26 -0.47 20.05
N ASP A 471 -3.32 0.22 19.59
CA ASP A 471 -4.68 -0.28 19.71
C ASP A 471 -4.89 -1.52 18.81
N ARG A 472 -5.85 -2.34 19.16
CA ARG A 472 -6.21 -3.55 18.39
C ARG A 472 -7.72 -3.60 18.22
N VAL A 473 -8.15 -3.49 16.97
CA VAL A 473 -9.55 -3.67 16.61
C VAL A 473 -9.92 -5.15 16.73
N THR A 474 -11.13 -5.42 17.24
CA THR A 474 -11.66 -6.78 17.36
C THR A 474 -12.50 -7.17 16.13
N PRO A 475 -12.67 -8.47 15.84
CA PRO A 475 -13.58 -8.93 14.79
C PRO A 475 -15.00 -8.39 14.95
N SER A 476 -15.50 -8.29 16.19
CA SER A 476 -16.84 -7.78 16.49
C SER A 476 -16.98 -6.29 16.18
N GLU A 477 -15.96 -5.47 16.46
CA GLU A 477 -15.95 -4.06 16.09
C GLU A 477 -15.93 -3.88 14.58
N LEU A 478 -15.17 -4.71 13.85
CA LEU A 478 -15.16 -4.69 12.38
C LEU A 478 -16.50 -5.16 11.79
N ALA A 479 -17.14 -6.17 12.39
CA ALA A 479 -18.47 -6.60 11.98
C ALA A 479 -19.51 -5.49 12.13
N ALA A 480 -19.54 -4.83 13.29
CA ALA A 480 -20.44 -3.68 13.52
C ALA A 480 -20.15 -2.50 12.58
N ALA A 481 -18.86 -2.21 12.31
CA ALA A 481 -18.49 -1.22 11.34
C ALA A 481 -18.93 -1.59 9.91
N SER A 482 -18.76 -2.87 9.52
CA SER A 482 -19.18 -3.39 8.21
C SER A 482 -20.68 -3.25 7.98
N GLU A 483 -21.50 -3.62 8.96
CA GLU A 483 -22.94 -3.43 8.89
C GLU A 483 -23.33 -1.95 8.77
N SER A 484 -22.63 -1.07 9.48
CA SER A 484 -22.85 0.39 9.37
C SER A 484 -22.45 0.93 7.99
N ILE A 485 -21.30 0.50 7.47
CA ILE A 485 -20.80 0.90 6.16
C ILE A 485 -21.73 0.36 5.06
N GLU A 486 -22.17 -0.88 5.16
CA GLU A 486 -23.10 -1.48 4.20
C GLU A 486 -24.42 -0.71 4.15
N ARG A 487 -25.01 -0.36 5.31
CA ARG A 487 -26.23 0.44 5.37
C ARG A 487 -26.08 1.84 4.77
N ASN A 488 -24.95 2.49 4.98
CA ASN A 488 -24.76 3.88 4.61
C ASN A 488 -24.15 4.06 3.20
N TYR A 489 -23.36 3.09 2.73
CA TYR A 489 -22.52 3.26 1.54
C TYR A 489 -22.65 2.12 0.52
N GLY A 490 -23.40 1.06 0.81
CA GLY A 490 -23.63 -0.08 -0.09
C GLY A 490 -22.81 -1.33 0.27
N THR A 491 -23.27 -2.47 -0.24
CA THR A 491 -22.89 -3.82 0.22
C THR A 491 -21.43 -4.22 0.00
N ALA A 492 -20.78 -3.72 -1.04
CA ALA A 492 -19.42 -4.11 -1.38
C ALA A 492 -18.31 -3.32 -0.67
N ARG A 493 -18.64 -2.30 0.12
CA ARG A 493 -17.66 -1.36 0.68
C ARG A 493 -16.97 -1.83 1.97
N PRO A 494 -17.60 -2.62 2.86
CA PRO A 494 -16.92 -3.10 4.07
C PRO A 494 -15.66 -3.93 3.79
N TYR A 495 -15.59 -4.60 2.64
CA TYR A 495 -14.42 -5.40 2.26
C TYR A 495 -13.11 -4.59 2.20
N SER A 496 -13.17 -3.32 1.81
CA SER A 496 -11.98 -2.46 1.72
C SER A 496 -11.31 -2.16 3.08
N MET A 497 -11.86 -2.63 4.20
CA MET A 497 -11.23 -2.56 5.52
C MET A 497 -10.07 -3.56 5.70
N GLY A 498 -9.98 -4.60 4.86
CA GLY A 498 -9.15 -5.78 5.05
C GLY A 498 -7.73 -5.55 5.56
N LEU A 499 -6.80 -5.09 4.70
CA LEU A 499 -5.41 -4.89 5.10
C LEU A 499 -5.21 -3.83 6.18
N ASN A 500 -6.12 -2.84 6.28
CA ASN A 500 -6.03 -1.80 7.28
C ASN A 500 -6.42 -2.28 8.70
N ALA A 501 -7.06 -3.46 8.79
CA ALA A 501 -7.41 -4.12 10.06
C ALA A 501 -6.45 -5.27 10.42
N ALA A 502 -5.36 -5.45 9.68
CA ALA A 502 -4.55 -6.67 9.65
C ALA A 502 -3.59 -6.86 10.84
N CYS A 503 -3.84 -6.28 12.03
CA CYS A 503 -2.96 -6.43 13.18
C CYS A 503 -3.27 -7.65 14.08
N PHE A 504 -4.17 -8.53 13.67
CA PHE A 504 -4.50 -9.74 14.41
C PHE A 504 -3.25 -10.63 14.61
N GLY A 505 -3.08 -11.14 15.83
CA GLY A 505 -1.93 -11.99 16.17
C GLY A 505 -0.58 -11.28 16.29
N LEU A 506 -0.56 -9.95 16.26
CA LEU A 506 0.64 -9.13 16.50
C LEU A 506 0.49 -8.37 17.83
N PRO A 507 0.97 -8.88 18.95
CA PRO A 507 0.94 -8.16 20.21
C PRO A 507 1.83 -6.91 20.15
N PRO A 508 1.37 -5.74 20.66
CA PRO A 508 2.13 -4.49 20.56
C PRO A 508 3.51 -4.53 21.23
N GLU A 509 3.64 -5.32 22.29
CA GLU A 509 4.89 -5.50 23.07
C GLU A 509 6.00 -6.18 22.25
N ASP A 510 5.66 -6.96 21.22
CA ASP A 510 6.62 -7.64 20.35
C ASP A 510 7.09 -6.78 19.18
N LEU A 511 6.61 -5.53 19.10
CA LEU A 511 6.88 -4.61 18.00
C LEU A 511 7.58 -3.34 18.49
N SER A 512 7.95 -2.48 17.53
CA SER A 512 8.54 -1.17 17.83
C SER A 512 7.64 -0.34 18.74
N PRO A 513 8.22 0.57 19.57
CA PRO A 513 7.43 1.50 20.38
C PRO A 513 6.45 2.31 19.52
N ALA A 514 5.31 2.66 20.11
CA ALA A 514 4.33 3.53 19.46
C ALA A 514 4.94 4.89 19.09
N ILE A 515 4.45 5.45 17.99
CA ILE A 515 4.85 6.80 17.59
C ILE A 515 4.25 7.87 18.49
N PRO A 516 4.93 9.02 18.67
CA PRO A 516 4.32 10.17 19.32
C PRO A 516 3.10 10.65 18.55
N SER A 517 1.94 10.54 19.17
CA SER A 517 0.64 10.92 18.60
C SER A 517 -0.07 11.98 19.45
N GLY A 518 -1.16 12.52 18.98
CA GLY A 518 -2.02 13.42 19.73
C GLY A 518 -2.43 14.68 18.97
N SER A 519 -3.39 15.39 19.53
CA SER A 519 -3.97 16.62 18.95
C SER A 519 -3.26 17.91 19.36
N SER A 520 -2.24 17.84 20.21
CA SER A 520 -1.49 19.04 20.64
C SER A 520 -0.72 19.66 19.47
N MET A 521 -0.73 20.98 19.39
CA MET A 521 0.01 21.73 18.37
C MET A 521 1.52 21.53 18.53
N ILE A 522 2.20 21.36 17.40
CA ILE A 522 3.66 21.30 17.33
C ILE A 522 4.18 22.70 17.05
N ALA A 523 5.09 23.19 17.89
CA ALA A 523 5.72 24.49 17.69
C ALA A 523 6.83 24.40 16.63
N LEU A 524 6.48 24.44 15.35
CA LEU A 524 7.41 24.55 14.25
C LEU A 524 7.75 26.03 13.97
N LYS A 525 9.01 26.31 13.57
CA LYS A 525 9.43 27.66 13.14
C LYS A 525 8.64 28.15 11.92
N THR A 526 8.30 27.25 11.01
CA THR A 526 7.46 27.50 9.85
C THR A 526 6.22 26.61 9.97
N PRO A 527 5.00 27.16 9.84
CA PRO A 527 3.79 26.33 9.85
C PRO A 527 3.86 25.25 8.78
N PRO A 528 3.34 24.04 9.04
CA PRO A 528 3.26 22.98 8.04
C PRO A 528 2.31 23.40 6.90
N VAL A 529 2.63 22.99 5.69
CA VAL A 529 1.76 23.12 4.52
C VAL A 529 1.03 21.78 4.35
N PHE A 530 -0.29 21.83 4.39
CA PHE A 530 -1.13 20.67 4.07
C PHE A 530 -1.59 20.80 2.62
N VAL A 531 -1.34 19.75 1.85
CA VAL A 531 -1.87 19.60 0.50
C VAL A 531 -2.99 18.59 0.58
N LEU A 532 -4.20 19.06 0.31
CA LEU A 532 -5.38 18.21 0.21
C LEU A 532 -5.78 18.18 -1.26
N SER A 533 -5.87 17.01 -1.85
CA SER A 533 -6.48 16.86 -3.16
C SER A 533 -8.00 17.06 -3.02
N SER A 534 -8.66 17.48 -4.08
CA SER A 534 -10.12 17.65 -4.08
C SER A 534 -10.92 16.35 -3.87
N GLY A 535 -10.22 15.23 -3.73
CA GLY A 535 -10.77 13.91 -3.40
C GLY A 535 -10.36 13.36 -2.03
N ASP A 536 -9.58 14.12 -1.25
CA ASP A 536 -9.06 13.70 0.07
C ASP A 536 -9.97 14.13 1.24
N THR A 537 -11.25 14.30 0.99
CA THR A 537 -12.21 14.69 2.04
C THR A 537 -12.84 13.49 2.73
#